data_742437fa24b44f767798918e4a817c31
#
_entry.id   742437fa24b44f767798918e4a817c31
#
_cell.length_a   1.000
_cell.length_b   1.000
_cell.length_c   1.000
_cell.angle_alpha   90.00
_cell.angle_beta   90.00
_cell.angle_gamma   90.00
#
_symmetry.space_group_name_H-M   'P 1'
#
loop_
_entity.id
_entity.type
_entity.pdbx_description
1 polymer ?
#
loop_
_entity_poly.entity_id
_entity_poly.type
_entity_poly.pdbx_seq_one_letter_code
_entity_poly.pdbx_strand_id
1 'polypeptide(L)'
;MRINDALENEKNRQESESWNKIYLHKDGKFFHAYEWSAWLIKAFVCTEEFQKERGDSKMLSAFLYKTKNTEYIILGFPIESYSKYIPQYVNATPLEKDDILIEIELPFDLSTTTYDELSTQFNEWRTSCEIKESKKQQRAEAIRENNAEALSKSGIFHILSQVLSYPVEKSTPSDNINFISKLKQQIAALL
;
A
#
# COMPACT_ATOMS: atom_id res chain seq x y z
N MET A 1 -11.00 -14.31 8.13
CA MET A 1 -9.65 -14.30 8.73
C MET A 1 -9.22 -12.86 8.97
N ARG A 2 -8.48 -12.56 10.03
CA ARG A 2 -7.89 -11.21 10.19
C ARG A 2 -6.61 -11.14 9.37
N ILE A 3 -6.37 -10.02 8.72
CA ILE A 3 -5.17 -9.82 7.90
C ILE A 3 -3.87 -10.09 8.66
N ASN A 4 -3.85 -9.82 9.96
CA ASN A 4 -2.68 -10.06 10.81
C ASN A 4 -2.35 -11.55 10.91
N ASP A 5 -3.36 -12.43 10.98
CA ASP A 5 -3.16 -13.89 11.05
C ASP A 5 -2.55 -14.40 9.72
N ALA A 6 -3.01 -13.86 8.59
CA ALA A 6 -2.45 -14.19 7.27
C ALA A 6 -0.99 -13.73 7.15
N LEU A 7 -0.68 -12.52 7.61
CA LEU A 7 0.69 -11.99 7.57
C LEU A 7 1.63 -12.72 8.53
N GLU A 8 1.13 -13.26 9.63
CA GLU A 8 1.93 -14.08 10.54
C GLU A 8 2.32 -15.41 9.90
N ASN A 9 1.40 -16.07 9.20
CA ASN A 9 1.72 -17.27 8.42
C ASN A 9 2.80 -17.01 7.36
N GLU A 10 2.77 -15.83 6.73
CA GLU A 10 3.76 -15.45 5.73
C GLU A 10 5.16 -15.21 6.32
N LYS A 11 5.24 -14.72 7.57
CA LYS A 11 6.52 -14.49 8.28
C LYS A 11 7.19 -15.79 8.73
N ASN A 12 6.41 -16.79 9.09
CA ASN A 12 6.92 -18.03 9.69
C ASN A 12 7.32 -19.10 8.65
N ARG A 13 7.43 -18.73 7.37
CA ARG A 13 7.70 -19.67 6.27
C ARG A 13 9.04 -20.36 6.33
N GLN A 14 10.08 -19.67 6.76
CA GLN A 14 11.42 -20.24 6.89
C GLN A 14 11.44 -21.35 7.94
N GLU A 15 10.79 -21.11 9.09
CA GLU A 15 10.72 -22.08 10.17
C GLU A 15 9.83 -23.28 9.85
N SER A 16 8.77 -23.06 9.04
CA SER A 16 7.79 -24.08 8.68
C SER A 16 8.13 -24.85 7.40
N GLU A 17 9.27 -24.55 6.75
CA GLU A 17 9.70 -25.15 5.47
C GLU A 17 8.58 -25.10 4.40
N SER A 18 7.79 -24.03 4.39
CA SER A 18 6.61 -23.89 3.51
C SER A 18 6.87 -22.97 2.31
N TRP A 19 8.05 -23.05 1.74
CA TRP A 19 8.52 -22.16 0.67
C TRP A 19 7.74 -22.31 -0.64
N ASN A 20 7.25 -23.52 -0.93
CA ASN A 20 6.48 -23.86 -2.11
C ASN A 20 4.95 -23.81 -1.88
N LYS A 21 4.50 -23.32 -0.73
CA LYS A 21 3.09 -23.29 -0.36
C LYS A 21 2.49 -21.90 -0.58
N ILE A 22 1.32 -21.85 -1.19
CA ILE A 22 0.53 -20.64 -1.41
C ILE A 22 -0.71 -20.70 -0.53
N TYR A 23 -0.91 -19.68 0.29
CA TYR A 23 -2.11 -19.52 1.09
C TYR A 23 -3.07 -18.54 0.41
N LEU A 24 -4.25 -19.04 0.00
CA LEU A 24 -5.33 -18.21 -0.50
C LEU A 24 -6.39 -18.06 0.58
N HIS A 25 -6.61 -16.83 0.99
CA HIS A 25 -7.58 -16.47 2.02
C HIS A 25 -8.85 -15.94 1.39
N LYS A 26 -10.00 -16.55 1.76
CA LYS A 26 -11.30 -16.08 1.29
C LYS A 26 -11.74 -14.86 2.06
N ASP A 27 -12.03 -13.78 1.32
CA ASP A 27 -12.63 -12.57 1.86
C ASP A 27 -13.82 -12.14 0.97
N GLY A 28 -15.01 -12.41 1.43
CA GLY A 28 -16.25 -12.18 0.67
C GLY A 28 -16.28 -12.93 -0.65
N LYS A 29 -16.22 -12.20 -1.76
CA LYS A 29 -16.24 -12.74 -3.14
C LYS A 29 -14.84 -12.87 -3.75
N PHE A 30 -13.80 -12.68 -2.97
CA PHE A 30 -12.42 -12.69 -3.45
C PHE A 30 -11.57 -13.70 -2.72
N PHE A 31 -10.57 -14.25 -3.42
CA PHE A 31 -9.39 -14.81 -2.80
C PHE A 31 -8.29 -13.76 -2.74
N HIS A 32 -7.59 -13.72 -1.61
CA HIS A 32 -6.42 -12.91 -1.40
C HIS A 32 -5.21 -13.77 -1.05
N ALA A 33 -4.10 -13.47 -1.69
CA ALA A 33 -2.77 -13.95 -1.31
C ALA A 33 -1.94 -12.76 -0.81
N TYR A 34 -1.11 -13.01 0.20
CA TYR A 34 -0.27 -11.97 0.80
C TYR A 34 1.20 -12.31 0.60
N GLU A 35 2.05 -11.29 0.61
CA GLU A 35 3.50 -11.38 0.63
C GLU A 35 4.07 -12.51 -0.25
N TRP A 36 4.70 -13.49 0.35
CA TRP A 36 5.32 -14.63 -0.34
C TRP A 36 4.34 -15.45 -1.18
N SER A 37 3.12 -15.70 -0.68
CA SER A 37 2.07 -16.36 -1.47
C SER A 37 1.73 -15.59 -2.74
N ALA A 38 1.65 -14.26 -2.66
CA ALA A 38 1.39 -13.41 -3.82
C ALA A 38 2.55 -13.47 -4.83
N TRP A 39 3.79 -13.50 -4.35
CA TRP A 39 4.97 -13.66 -5.17
C TRP A 39 5.00 -15.02 -5.88
N LEU A 40 4.77 -16.12 -5.17
CA LEU A 40 4.73 -17.45 -5.77
C LEU A 40 3.70 -17.54 -6.89
N ILE A 41 2.52 -16.95 -6.72
CA ILE A 41 1.50 -16.91 -7.78
C ILE A 41 2.05 -16.19 -9.00
N LYS A 42 2.66 -15.03 -8.84
CA LYS A 42 3.15 -14.21 -9.94
C LYS A 42 4.37 -14.82 -10.64
N ALA A 43 5.26 -15.41 -9.87
CA ALA A 43 6.52 -15.94 -10.39
C ALA A 43 6.38 -17.33 -11.03
N PHE A 44 5.49 -18.21 -10.51
CA PHE A 44 5.50 -19.62 -10.87
C PHE A 44 4.14 -20.19 -11.30
N VAL A 45 3.02 -19.56 -10.94
CA VAL A 45 1.67 -20.10 -11.22
C VAL A 45 0.96 -19.31 -12.30
N CYS A 46 0.88 -18.01 -12.16
CA CYS A 46 0.20 -17.11 -13.09
C CYS A 46 1.17 -16.05 -13.57
N THR A 47 2.18 -16.48 -14.31
CA THR A 47 3.23 -15.62 -14.86
C THR A 47 2.68 -14.69 -15.92
N GLU A 48 3.43 -13.65 -16.27
CA GLU A 48 3.02 -12.73 -17.34
C GLU A 48 2.96 -13.43 -18.70
N GLU A 49 3.90 -14.33 -18.95
CA GLU A 49 3.95 -15.15 -20.17
C GLU A 49 2.68 -15.99 -20.29
N PHE A 50 2.31 -16.72 -19.23
CA PHE A 50 1.09 -17.52 -19.19
C PHE A 50 -0.17 -16.70 -19.47
N GLN A 51 -0.25 -15.49 -18.89
CA GLN A 51 -1.41 -14.60 -19.12
C GLN A 51 -1.42 -14.03 -20.56
N LYS A 52 -0.25 -13.72 -21.12
CA LYS A 52 -0.13 -13.23 -22.51
C LYS A 52 -0.51 -14.31 -23.51
N GLU A 53 -0.05 -15.55 -23.33
CA GLU A 53 -0.38 -16.72 -24.19
C GLU A 53 -1.89 -16.98 -24.21
N ARG A 54 -2.58 -16.76 -23.09
CA ARG A 54 -4.05 -16.87 -23.02
C ARG A 54 -4.80 -15.69 -23.61
N GLY A 55 -4.13 -14.62 -23.99
CA GLY A 55 -4.74 -13.40 -24.49
C GLY A 55 -5.53 -12.62 -23.41
N ASP A 56 -5.10 -12.69 -22.15
CA ASP A 56 -5.77 -12.01 -21.05
C ASP A 56 -5.65 -10.49 -21.22
N SER A 57 -6.79 -9.82 -21.37
CA SER A 57 -6.85 -8.36 -21.52
C SER A 57 -6.47 -7.60 -20.24
N LYS A 58 -6.55 -8.26 -19.09
CA LYS A 58 -6.21 -7.67 -17.81
C LYS A 58 -5.30 -8.63 -17.03
N MET A 59 -4.08 -8.17 -16.80
CA MET A 59 -3.09 -8.92 -16.04
C MET A 59 -3.44 -8.95 -14.55
N LEU A 60 -3.17 -10.10 -13.90
CA LEU A 60 -3.24 -10.22 -12.46
C LEU A 60 -2.13 -9.37 -11.83
N SER A 61 -2.48 -8.47 -10.94
CA SER A 61 -1.54 -7.52 -10.34
C SER A 61 -1.46 -7.70 -8.83
N ALA A 62 -0.25 -7.60 -8.31
CA ALA A 62 0.02 -7.48 -6.89
C ALA A 62 0.32 -6.02 -6.54
N PHE A 63 -0.05 -5.59 -5.35
CA PHE A 63 0.09 -4.22 -4.90
C PHE A 63 0.70 -4.16 -3.51
N LEU A 64 1.63 -3.22 -3.32
CA LEU A 64 2.14 -2.88 -2.00
C LEU A 64 1.17 -1.93 -1.30
N TYR A 65 0.51 -2.42 -0.28
CA TYR A 65 -0.43 -1.65 0.53
C TYR A 65 0.29 -1.01 1.71
N LYS A 66 0.22 0.32 1.81
CA LYS A 66 0.77 1.07 2.96
C LYS A 66 -0.36 1.59 3.83
N THR A 67 -0.28 1.29 5.11
CA THR A 67 -1.11 1.88 6.16
C THR A 67 -0.20 2.59 7.17
N LYS A 68 -0.78 3.30 8.15
CA LYS A 68 0.03 3.95 9.20
C LYS A 68 0.92 2.98 9.99
N ASN A 69 0.48 1.73 10.14
CA ASN A 69 1.10 0.78 11.07
C ASN A 69 1.65 -0.46 10.38
N THR A 70 1.29 -0.72 9.13
CA THR A 70 1.67 -1.93 8.41
C THR A 70 1.85 -1.64 6.93
N GLU A 71 2.79 -2.37 6.35
CA GLU A 71 3.04 -2.42 4.92
C GLU A 71 3.05 -3.89 4.51
N TYR A 72 2.29 -4.24 3.47
CA TYR A 72 2.19 -5.61 2.98
C TYR A 72 1.80 -5.67 1.52
N ILE A 73 2.24 -6.72 0.84
CA ILE A 73 1.77 -7.04 -0.51
C ILE A 73 0.45 -7.78 -0.44
N ILE A 74 -0.46 -7.44 -1.34
CA ILE A 74 -1.71 -8.15 -1.58
C ILE A 74 -1.90 -8.39 -3.08
N LEU A 75 -2.32 -9.60 -3.41
CA LEU A 75 -2.82 -10.00 -4.71
C LEU A 75 -4.20 -10.57 -4.51
N GLY A 76 -5.18 -10.13 -5.30
CA GLY A 76 -6.55 -10.60 -5.15
C GLY A 76 -7.25 -10.80 -6.47
N PHE A 77 -8.12 -11.81 -6.51
CA PHE A 77 -8.98 -12.11 -7.67
C PHE A 77 -10.33 -12.66 -7.24
N PRO A 78 -11.39 -12.49 -8.06
CA PRO A 78 -12.71 -13.05 -7.76
C PRO A 78 -12.66 -14.57 -7.65
N ILE A 79 -13.44 -15.15 -6.72
CA ILE A 79 -13.54 -16.60 -6.52
C ILE A 79 -13.97 -17.31 -7.82
N GLU A 80 -14.90 -16.74 -8.55
CA GLU A 80 -15.37 -17.24 -9.85
C GLU A 80 -14.27 -17.31 -10.93
N SER A 81 -13.19 -16.54 -10.73
CA SER A 81 -12.04 -16.53 -11.64
C SER A 81 -10.90 -17.43 -11.17
N TYR A 82 -11.13 -18.29 -10.16
CA TYR A 82 -10.09 -19.15 -9.59
C TYR A 82 -9.38 -19.99 -10.66
N SER A 83 -10.15 -20.73 -11.47
CA SER A 83 -9.61 -21.59 -12.52
C SER A 83 -8.88 -20.83 -13.64
N LYS A 84 -9.11 -19.52 -13.74
CA LYS A 84 -8.41 -18.64 -14.67
C LYS A 84 -6.98 -18.36 -14.20
N TYR A 85 -6.77 -18.17 -12.92
CA TYR A 85 -5.49 -17.74 -12.35
C TYR A 85 -4.70 -18.87 -11.70
N ILE A 86 -5.40 -19.93 -11.26
CA ILE A 86 -4.80 -21.11 -10.64
C ILE A 86 -5.09 -22.31 -11.55
N PRO A 87 -4.11 -22.80 -12.30
CA PRO A 87 -4.28 -23.95 -13.19
C PRO A 87 -4.67 -25.23 -12.43
N GLN A 88 -5.37 -26.13 -13.08
CA GLN A 88 -5.87 -27.37 -12.47
C GLN A 88 -4.75 -28.38 -12.08
N TYR A 89 -3.55 -28.19 -12.60
CA TYR A 89 -2.41 -29.06 -12.30
C TYR A 89 -1.70 -28.75 -10.96
N VAL A 90 -2.09 -27.69 -10.27
CA VAL A 90 -1.57 -27.43 -8.92
C VAL A 90 -2.41 -28.16 -7.88
N ASN A 91 -1.73 -28.77 -6.91
CA ASN A 91 -2.40 -29.47 -5.80
C ASN A 91 -3.00 -28.43 -4.85
N ALA A 92 -4.33 -28.46 -4.74
CA ALA A 92 -5.07 -27.55 -3.86
C ALA A 92 -5.80 -28.31 -2.76
N THR A 93 -5.55 -27.94 -1.51
CA THR A 93 -6.17 -28.52 -0.33
C THR A 93 -7.04 -27.46 0.36
N PRO A 94 -8.35 -27.71 0.54
CA PRO A 94 -9.21 -26.83 1.31
C PRO A 94 -8.75 -26.76 2.78
N LEU A 95 -8.75 -25.56 3.32
CA LEU A 95 -8.50 -25.27 4.72
C LEU A 95 -9.79 -24.83 5.41
N GLU A 96 -9.70 -24.54 6.72
CA GLU A 96 -10.81 -23.95 7.47
C GLU A 96 -11.26 -22.60 6.85
N LYS A 97 -12.53 -22.27 7.03
CA LYS A 97 -13.16 -21.01 6.55
C LYS A 97 -13.11 -20.79 5.03
N ASP A 98 -13.08 -21.87 4.26
CA ASP A 98 -12.98 -21.87 2.79
C ASP A 98 -11.64 -21.27 2.27
N ASP A 99 -10.63 -21.14 3.08
CA ASP A 99 -9.27 -20.84 2.65
C ASP A 99 -8.68 -22.05 1.87
N ILE A 100 -7.70 -21.81 1.03
CA ILE A 100 -7.10 -22.85 0.20
C ILE A 100 -5.59 -22.82 0.38
N LEU A 101 -5.01 -23.98 0.64
CA LEU A 101 -3.57 -24.23 0.56
C LEU A 101 -3.24 -24.84 -0.80
N ILE A 102 -2.31 -24.23 -1.51
CA ILE A 102 -1.82 -24.74 -2.79
C ILE A 102 -0.34 -25.09 -2.60
N GLU A 103 0.01 -26.31 -2.95
CA GLU A 103 1.40 -26.76 -3.02
C GLU A 103 1.84 -26.80 -4.47
N ILE A 104 2.93 -26.10 -4.81
CA ILE A 104 3.46 -26.00 -6.17
C ILE A 104 4.80 -26.72 -6.27
N GLU A 105 5.07 -27.27 -7.46
CA GLU A 105 6.40 -27.71 -7.82
C GLU A 105 7.21 -26.50 -8.27
N LEU A 106 8.31 -26.23 -7.59
CA LEU A 106 9.21 -25.16 -7.97
C LEU A 106 10.15 -25.66 -9.09
N PRO A 107 10.53 -24.82 -10.06
CA PRO A 107 11.34 -25.22 -11.21
C PRO A 107 12.82 -25.46 -10.87
N PHE A 108 13.16 -25.52 -9.60
CA PHE A 108 14.51 -25.71 -9.08
C PHE A 108 14.51 -26.68 -7.89
N ASP A 109 15.64 -27.33 -7.68
CA ASP A 109 15.82 -28.26 -6.58
C ASP A 109 16.03 -27.48 -5.27
N LEU A 110 15.11 -27.64 -4.32
CA LEU A 110 15.20 -27.03 -2.99
C LEU A 110 16.40 -27.53 -2.16
N SER A 111 17.03 -28.63 -2.58
CA SER A 111 18.28 -29.10 -1.95
C SER A 111 19.50 -28.26 -2.33
N THR A 112 19.42 -27.52 -3.43
CA THR A 112 20.51 -26.70 -3.97
C THR A 112 20.24 -25.19 -3.86
N THR A 113 18.96 -24.79 -3.77
CA THR A 113 18.53 -23.40 -3.65
C THR A 113 18.30 -23.07 -2.19
N THR A 114 18.92 -22.01 -1.71
CA THR A 114 18.79 -21.58 -0.31
C THR A 114 17.59 -20.65 -0.14
N TYR A 115 17.05 -20.61 1.08
CA TYR A 115 16.00 -19.63 1.43
C TYR A 115 16.47 -18.18 1.17
N ASP A 116 17.74 -17.88 1.41
CA ASP A 116 18.30 -16.53 1.24
C ASP A 116 18.27 -16.09 -0.24
N GLU A 117 18.52 -17.01 -1.17
CA GLU A 117 18.43 -16.72 -2.61
C GLU A 117 16.99 -16.42 -3.03
N LEU A 118 16.03 -17.22 -2.57
CA LEU A 118 14.61 -16.99 -2.83
C LEU A 118 14.11 -15.72 -2.15
N SER A 119 14.56 -15.45 -0.94
CA SER A 119 14.23 -14.25 -0.20
C SER A 119 14.75 -13.00 -0.91
N THR A 120 15.92 -13.08 -1.53
CA THR A 120 16.45 -11.98 -2.35
C THR A 120 15.55 -11.70 -3.55
N GLN A 121 15.18 -12.72 -4.31
CA GLN A 121 14.26 -12.58 -5.45
C GLN A 121 12.89 -12.03 -5.03
N PHE A 122 12.35 -12.53 -3.93
CA PHE A 122 11.11 -12.01 -3.37
C PHE A 122 11.22 -10.53 -3.02
N ASN A 123 12.30 -10.10 -2.35
CA ASN A 123 12.50 -8.71 -1.95
C ASN A 123 12.68 -7.78 -3.15
N GLU A 124 13.38 -8.20 -4.19
CA GLU A 124 13.49 -7.47 -5.45
C GLU A 124 12.12 -7.28 -6.10
N TRP A 125 11.34 -8.36 -6.22
CA TRP A 125 9.98 -8.30 -6.73
C TRP A 125 9.09 -7.40 -5.85
N ARG A 126 9.17 -7.50 -4.52
CA ARG A 126 8.40 -6.70 -3.58
C ARG A 126 8.62 -5.21 -3.79
N THR A 127 9.87 -4.81 -4.03
CA THR A 127 10.20 -3.39 -4.30
C THR A 127 9.70 -2.90 -5.64
N SER A 128 9.49 -3.78 -6.60
CA SER A 128 8.94 -3.45 -7.92
C SER A 128 7.41 -3.29 -7.93
N CYS A 129 6.71 -3.73 -6.88
CA CYS A 129 5.26 -3.67 -6.83
C CYS A 129 4.74 -2.23 -6.74
N GLU A 130 3.66 -1.95 -7.48
CA GLU A 130 2.98 -0.66 -7.43
C GLU A 130 2.43 -0.37 -6.03
N ILE A 131 2.72 0.83 -5.52
CA ILE A 131 2.24 1.26 -4.20
C ILE A 131 0.79 1.72 -4.31
N LYS A 132 -0.07 1.13 -3.48
CA LYS A 132 -1.46 1.60 -3.29
C LYS A 132 -1.66 2.12 -1.88
N GLU A 133 -1.97 3.39 -1.79
CA GLU A 133 -2.44 3.98 -0.54
C GLU A 133 -3.92 3.67 -0.31
N SER A 134 -4.31 3.47 0.93
CA SER A 134 -5.72 3.23 1.24
C SER A 134 -6.54 4.47 0.88
N LYS A 135 -7.73 4.29 0.27
CA LYS A 135 -8.65 5.40 -0.04
C LYS A 135 -8.96 6.28 1.18
N LYS A 136 -8.87 5.73 2.38
CA LYS A 136 -9.05 6.47 3.64
C LYS A 136 -7.88 7.41 3.92
N GLN A 137 -6.65 7.01 3.60
CA GLN A 137 -5.47 7.87 3.73
C GLN A 137 -5.47 8.98 2.68
N GLN A 138 -5.74 8.65 1.41
CA GLN A 138 -5.87 9.64 0.34
C GLN A 138 -6.92 10.70 0.66
N ARG A 139 -8.10 10.28 1.19
CA ARG A 139 -9.12 11.21 1.66
C ARG A 139 -8.68 12.05 2.85
N ALA A 140 -7.97 11.46 3.80
CA ALA A 140 -7.49 12.19 4.99
C ALA A 140 -6.40 13.21 4.61
N GLU A 141 -5.52 12.89 3.66
CA GLU A 141 -4.52 13.82 3.12
C GLU A 141 -5.16 14.95 2.34
N ALA A 142 -6.09 14.64 1.43
CA ALA A 142 -6.84 15.65 0.69
C ALA A 142 -7.62 16.63 1.62
N ILE A 143 -8.20 16.11 2.71
CA ILE A 143 -8.87 16.97 3.73
C ILE A 143 -7.84 17.85 4.47
N ARG A 144 -6.66 17.31 4.79
CA ARG A 144 -5.60 18.09 5.45
C ARG A 144 -5.06 19.19 4.56
N GLU A 145 -4.80 18.89 3.29
CA GLU A 145 -4.34 19.88 2.30
C GLU A 145 -5.37 20.98 2.09
N ASN A 146 -6.65 20.62 1.91
CA ASN A 146 -7.73 21.59 1.78
C ASN A 146 -7.89 22.46 3.04
N ASN A 147 -7.77 21.88 4.23
CA ASN A 147 -7.84 22.64 5.49
C ASN A 147 -6.62 23.55 5.68
N ALA A 148 -5.42 23.09 5.32
CA ALA A 148 -4.20 23.91 5.37
C ALA A 148 -4.28 25.09 4.40
N GLU A 149 -4.78 24.88 3.19
CA GLU A 149 -5.00 25.93 2.20
C GLU A 149 -6.07 26.95 2.67
N ALA A 150 -7.17 26.47 3.25
CA ALA A 150 -8.22 27.33 3.81
C ALA A 150 -7.70 28.16 5.00
N LEU A 151 -6.90 27.57 5.88
CA LEU A 151 -6.28 28.27 7.02
C LEU A 151 -5.26 29.30 6.54
N SER A 152 -4.46 28.98 5.54
CA SER A 152 -3.50 29.93 4.94
C SER A 152 -4.21 31.11 4.29
N LYS A 153 -5.25 30.86 3.50
CA LYS A 153 -6.08 31.92 2.91
C LYS A 153 -6.73 32.79 3.96
N SER A 154 -7.32 32.21 5.01
CA SER A 154 -7.93 32.95 6.13
C SER A 154 -6.90 33.79 6.87
N GLY A 155 -5.71 33.25 7.14
CA GLY A 155 -4.63 34.01 7.79
C GLY A 155 -4.14 35.19 6.95
N ILE A 156 -3.98 35.01 5.64
CA ILE A 156 -3.60 36.10 4.71
C ILE A 156 -4.66 37.19 4.70
N PHE A 157 -5.94 36.83 4.58
CA PHE A 157 -7.03 37.79 4.62
C PHE A 157 -7.07 38.61 5.93
N HIS A 158 -6.82 37.95 7.07
CA HIS A 158 -6.72 38.61 8.36
C HIS A 158 -5.58 39.65 8.40
N ILE A 159 -4.39 39.26 7.93
CA ILE A 159 -3.23 40.17 7.85
C ILE A 159 -3.52 41.36 6.93
N LEU A 160 -4.09 41.13 5.74
CA LEU A 160 -4.45 42.19 4.81
C LEU A 160 -5.48 43.17 5.42
N SER A 161 -6.47 42.64 6.11
CA SER A 161 -7.45 43.48 6.82
C SER A 161 -6.82 44.38 7.89
N GLN A 162 -5.86 43.85 8.65
CA GLN A 162 -5.11 44.63 9.63
C GLN A 162 -4.27 45.74 8.97
N VAL A 163 -3.61 45.44 7.86
CA VAL A 163 -2.82 46.43 7.11
C VAL A 163 -3.69 47.55 6.58
N LEU A 164 -4.83 47.21 5.96
CA LEU A 164 -5.76 48.17 5.36
C LEU A 164 -6.46 49.08 6.41
N SER A 165 -6.69 48.55 7.60
CA SER A 165 -7.33 49.27 8.69
C SER A 165 -6.39 50.09 9.60
N TYR A 166 -5.07 49.94 9.42
CA TYR A 166 -4.07 50.57 10.29
C TYR A 166 -3.96 52.07 10.01
N PRO A 167 -4.20 52.95 11.03
CA PRO A 167 -4.29 54.41 10.85
C PRO A 167 -2.88 55.04 10.89
N VAL A 168 -2.11 54.87 9.83
CA VAL A 168 -0.71 55.34 9.73
C VAL A 168 -0.56 56.83 10.02
N GLU A 169 -1.50 57.63 9.54
CA GLU A 169 -1.46 59.13 9.72
C GLU A 169 -1.68 59.60 11.16
N LYS A 170 -2.28 58.71 12.00
CA LYS A 170 -2.61 59.02 13.40
C LYS A 170 -1.69 58.30 14.40
N SER A 171 -0.75 57.49 13.89
CA SER A 171 0.12 56.63 14.69
C SER A 171 1.48 57.26 14.90
N THR A 172 2.06 57.03 16.08
CA THR A 172 3.46 57.47 16.36
C THR A 172 4.47 56.50 15.62
N PRO A 173 5.72 56.98 15.42
CA PRO A 173 6.75 56.13 14.87
C PRO A 173 6.94 54.78 15.65
N SER A 174 6.78 54.83 16.98
CA SER A 174 6.86 53.66 17.85
C SER A 174 5.70 52.69 17.58
N ASP A 175 4.50 53.18 17.39
CA ASP A 175 3.31 52.37 17.08
C ASP A 175 3.47 51.67 15.71
N ASN A 176 4.02 52.40 14.74
CA ASN A 176 4.28 51.86 13.40
C ASN A 176 5.31 50.71 13.43
N ILE A 177 6.38 50.87 14.22
CA ILE A 177 7.40 49.82 14.41
C ILE A 177 6.79 48.57 15.07
N ASN A 178 5.99 48.75 16.11
CA ASN A 178 5.33 47.68 16.82
C ASN A 178 4.32 46.95 15.91
N PHE A 179 3.59 47.65 15.10
CA PHE A 179 2.65 47.07 14.13
C PHE A 179 3.38 46.22 13.08
N ILE A 180 4.44 46.77 12.51
CA ILE A 180 5.27 46.03 11.52
C ILE A 180 5.88 44.78 12.14
N SER A 181 6.38 44.85 13.36
CA SER A 181 6.96 43.70 14.08
C SER A 181 5.91 42.61 14.32
N LYS A 182 4.70 42.96 14.68
CA LYS A 182 3.58 42.04 14.85
C LYS A 182 3.17 41.36 13.52
N LEU A 183 3.10 42.13 12.43
CA LEU A 183 2.81 41.58 11.10
C LEU A 183 3.87 40.57 10.66
N LYS A 184 5.16 40.88 10.88
CA LYS A 184 6.27 39.95 10.57
C LYS A 184 6.12 38.63 11.32
N GLN A 185 5.78 38.66 12.60
CA GLN A 185 5.54 37.45 13.39
C GLN A 185 4.35 36.64 12.86
N GLN A 186 3.23 37.32 12.51
CA GLN A 186 2.05 36.65 11.95
C GLN A 186 2.33 36.01 10.59
N ILE A 187 3.10 36.66 9.71
CA ILE A 187 3.50 36.11 8.42
C ILE A 187 4.41 34.91 8.61
N ALA A 188 5.39 35.00 9.52
CA ALA A 188 6.30 33.88 9.82
C ALA A 188 5.58 32.64 10.38
N ALA A 189 4.42 32.81 11.01
CA ALA A 189 3.61 31.71 11.52
C ALA A 189 2.71 31.04 10.44
N LEU A 190 2.59 31.66 9.25
CA LEU A 190 1.82 31.15 8.12
C LEU A 190 2.69 30.43 7.06
N LEU A 191 4.00 30.58 7.15
CA LEU A 191 5.01 29.94 6.29
C LEU A 191 5.53 28.66 6.92
#